data_d72c12dff3cf8fabe1a3077559d2e794
#
_entry.id   d72c12dff3cf8fabe1a3077559d2e794
#
_cell.length_a   1.000
_cell.length_b   1.000
_cell.length_c   1.000
_cell.angle_alpha   90.00
_cell.angle_beta   90.00
_cell.angle_gamma   90.00
#
_symmetry.space_group_name_H-M   'P 1'
#
loop_
_entity.id
_entity.type
_entity.pdbx_description
1 polymer ?
#
loop_
_entity_poly.entity_id
_entity_poly.type
_entity_poly.pdbx_seq_one_letter_code
_entity_poly.pdbx_strand_id
1 'polypeptide(L)'
;MTHASSQPTEAVLARHRCIGDDGTRLIVLELRHALHQQTSAGPRTYPGARHWALETGEAVRMIDRQIFEVVATGELLLVQS
;
A
#
# COMPACT_ATOMS: atom_id res chain seq x y z
N MET A 1 -3.56 -21.56 24.18
CA MET A 1 -4.65 -21.47 23.44
C MET A 1 -4.44 -20.84 22.12
N THR A 2 -5.00 -21.34 21.16
CA THR A 2 -4.81 -20.85 19.89
C THR A 2 -5.79 -19.86 19.58
N HIS A 3 -5.44 -18.89 18.91
CA HIS A 3 -6.30 -17.98 18.60
C HIS A 3 -6.51 -17.81 17.32
N ALA A 4 -6.99 -16.81 17.07
CA ALA A 4 -7.43 -16.41 15.88
C ALA A 4 -6.72 -16.93 14.87
N SER A 5 -7.26 -17.52 14.01
CA SER A 5 -6.67 -18.02 12.86
C SER A 5 -6.67 -17.04 11.72
N SER A 6 -7.02 -15.81 11.98
CA SER A 6 -7.00 -14.75 10.97
C SER A 6 -5.80 -13.85 11.20
N GLN A 7 -4.97 -13.69 10.18
CA GLN A 7 -3.79 -12.84 10.26
C GLN A 7 -3.73 -11.94 9.04
N PRO A 8 -3.90 -10.63 9.23
CA PRO A 8 -3.71 -9.72 8.12
C PRO A 8 -2.22 -9.63 7.77
N THR A 9 -1.93 -9.62 6.49
CA THR A 9 -0.58 -9.39 5.99
C THR A 9 -0.64 -8.33 4.92
N GLU A 10 0.49 -7.73 4.64
CA GLU A 10 0.56 -6.71 3.64
C GLU A 10 1.63 -7.07 2.63
N ALA A 11 1.27 -7.10 1.38
CA ALA A 11 2.20 -7.42 0.31
C ALA A 11 2.51 -6.17 -0.49
N VAL A 12 3.77 -5.97 -0.83
CA VAL A 12 4.19 -4.90 -1.73
C VAL A 12 4.05 -5.41 -3.15
N LEU A 13 3.16 -4.81 -3.91
CA LEU A 13 2.91 -5.19 -5.29
C LEU A 13 3.80 -4.44 -6.26
N ALA A 14 4.13 -3.20 -5.96
CA ALA A 14 4.96 -2.37 -6.82
C ALA A 14 5.57 -1.22 -6.04
N ARG A 15 6.65 -0.66 -6.57
CA ARG A 15 7.30 0.52 -6.04
C ARG A 15 7.36 1.55 -7.16
N HIS A 16 6.97 2.77 -6.84
CA HIS A 16 6.97 3.86 -7.81
C HIS A 16 7.90 4.96 -7.34
N ARG A 17 8.88 5.31 -8.15
CA ARG A 17 9.76 6.44 -7.85
C ARG A 17 9.02 7.72 -8.16
N CYS A 18 8.97 8.61 -7.19
CA CYS A 18 8.26 9.87 -7.32
C CYS A 18 9.13 11.04 -6.90
N ILE A 19 8.74 12.23 -7.33
CA ILE A 19 9.34 13.48 -6.89
C ILE A 19 8.26 14.34 -6.28
N GLY A 20 8.53 14.85 -5.08
CA GLY A 20 7.63 15.74 -4.37
C GLY A 20 7.75 17.19 -4.82
N ASP A 21 6.97 18.06 -4.21
CA ASP A 21 6.91 19.48 -4.56
C ASP A 21 8.25 20.18 -4.46
N ASP A 22 9.08 19.77 -3.50
CA ASP A 22 10.38 20.38 -3.26
C ASP A 22 11.52 19.68 -3.99
N GLY A 23 11.20 18.76 -4.86
CA GLY A 23 12.21 17.98 -5.59
C GLY A 23 12.74 16.78 -4.82
N THR A 24 12.21 16.50 -3.63
CA THR A 24 12.64 15.33 -2.85
C THR A 24 12.22 14.05 -3.56
N ARG A 25 13.11 13.09 -3.60
CA ARG A 25 12.80 11.78 -4.18
C ARG A 25 12.14 10.91 -3.13
N LEU A 26 11.01 10.32 -3.51
CA LEU A 26 10.21 9.50 -2.60
C LEU A 26 9.82 8.23 -3.32
N ILE A 27 9.56 7.19 -2.56
CA ILE A 27 9.06 5.92 -3.09
C ILE A 27 7.63 5.72 -2.60
N VAL A 28 6.71 5.54 -3.52
CA VAL A 28 5.34 5.16 -3.21
C VAL A 28 5.22 3.65 -3.42
N LEU A 29 4.73 2.97 -2.41
CA LEU A 29 4.49 1.53 -2.45
C LEU A 29 3.03 1.29 -2.82
N GLU A 30 2.81 0.40 -3.75
CA GLU A 30 1.48 -0.14 -3.99
C GLU A 30 1.36 -1.38 -3.14
N LEU A 31 0.36 -1.42 -2.28
CA LEU A 31 0.22 -2.43 -1.26
C LEU A 31 -1.12 -3.12 -1.37
N ARG A 32 -1.17 -4.35 -0.92
CA ARG A 32 -2.42 -5.08 -0.85
C ARG A 32 -2.46 -5.83 0.46
N HIS A 33 -3.55 -5.65 1.20
CA HIS A 33 -3.78 -6.45 2.37
C HIS A 33 -4.29 -7.82 1.95
N ALA A 34 -3.91 -8.81 2.68
CA ALA A 34 -4.46 -10.14 2.53
C ALA A 34 -4.80 -10.67 3.91
N LEU A 35 -5.91 -11.36 4.02
CA LEU A 35 -6.31 -12.00 5.25
C LEU A 35 -6.13 -13.49 5.10
N HIS A 36 -5.26 -14.07 5.91
CA HIS A 36 -5.06 -15.51 5.94
C HIS A 36 -5.89 -16.09 7.07
N GLN A 37 -6.73 -17.05 6.75
CA GLN A 37 -7.65 -17.61 7.72
C GLN A 37 -7.67 -19.13 7.65
N GLN A 38 -7.63 -19.76 8.78
CA GLN A 38 -7.81 -21.20 8.87
C GLN A 38 -9.29 -21.51 8.92
N THR A 39 -9.78 -22.32 8.03
CA THR A 39 -11.19 -22.72 7.97
C THR A 39 -11.32 -24.22 8.13
N SER A 40 -12.53 -24.70 8.31
CA SER A 40 -12.78 -26.14 8.37
C SER A 40 -12.43 -26.86 7.08
N ALA A 41 -12.39 -26.16 5.98
CA ALA A 41 -12.00 -26.71 4.68
C ALA A 41 -10.50 -26.53 4.41
N GLY A 42 -9.74 -26.00 5.36
CA GLY A 42 -8.31 -25.76 5.22
C GLY A 42 -7.99 -24.29 5.22
N PRO A 43 -6.71 -23.92 5.03
CA PRO A 43 -6.30 -22.53 5.02
C PRO A 43 -6.84 -21.81 3.80
N ARG A 44 -7.24 -20.56 4.00
CA ARG A 44 -7.70 -19.71 2.90
C ARG A 44 -7.08 -18.33 3.00
N THR A 45 -6.88 -17.71 1.84
CA THR A 45 -6.38 -16.35 1.76
C THR A 45 -7.43 -15.49 1.06
N TYR A 46 -7.80 -14.40 1.70
CA TYR A 46 -8.76 -13.46 1.14
C TYR A 46 -8.03 -12.17 0.80
N PRO A 47 -7.86 -11.84 -0.49
CA PRO A 47 -7.20 -10.60 -0.86
C PRO A 47 -8.09 -9.39 -0.54
N GLY A 48 -7.48 -8.37 0.04
CA GLY A 48 -8.16 -7.12 0.32
C GLY A 48 -7.93 -6.09 -0.77
N ALA A 49 -8.34 -4.86 -0.48
CA ALA A 49 -8.19 -3.77 -1.41
C ALA A 49 -6.73 -3.34 -1.53
N ARG A 50 -6.39 -2.74 -2.66
CA ARG A 50 -5.10 -2.12 -2.83
C ARG A 50 -5.12 -0.75 -2.19
N HIS A 51 -3.97 -0.35 -1.72
CA HIS A 51 -3.77 1.01 -1.23
C HIS A 51 -2.32 1.41 -1.48
N TRP A 52 -2.01 2.69 -1.28
CA TRP A 52 -0.69 3.21 -1.53
C TRP A 52 -0.18 3.92 -0.29
N ALA A 53 1.11 3.84 -0.06
CA ALA A 53 1.77 4.54 1.05
C ALA A 53 3.21 4.86 0.67
N LEU A 54 3.78 5.89 1.29
CA LEU A 54 5.21 6.11 1.21
C LEU A 54 5.93 5.03 2.00
N GLU A 55 7.19 4.83 1.69
CA GLU A 55 8.01 3.87 2.47
C GLU A 55 8.03 4.21 3.95
N THR A 56 7.85 5.48 4.29
CA THR A 56 7.78 5.94 5.67
C THR A 56 6.46 5.58 6.36
N GLY A 57 5.49 5.09 5.62
CA GLY A 57 4.19 4.69 6.17
C GLY A 57 3.06 5.68 5.97
N GLU A 58 3.34 6.88 5.44
CA GLU A 58 2.30 7.88 5.24
C GLU A 58 1.37 7.47 4.11
N ALA A 59 0.07 7.58 4.36
CA ALA A 59 -0.94 7.21 3.38
C ALA A 59 -0.88 8.09 2.13
N VAL A 60 -1.02 7.47 0.97
CA VAL A 60 -0.97 8.13 -0.31
C VAL A 60 -2.19 7.72 -1.11
N ARG A 61 -2.70 8.60 -1.92
CA ARG A 61 -3.83 8.33 -2.80
C ARG A 61 -3.39 8.49 -4.24
N MET A 62 -3.81 7.59 -5.11
CA MET A 62 -3.55 7.73 -6.54
C MET A 62 -4.55 8.72 -7.13
N ILE A 63 -4.04 9.78 -7.76
CA ILE A 63 -4.87 10.72 -8.50
C ILE A 63 -5.02 10.21 -9.93
N ASP A 64 -3.90 9.87 -10.55
CA ASP A 64 -3.89 9.17 -11.83
C ASP A 64 -2.59 8.37 -11.92
N ARG A 65 -2.31 7.81 -13.06
CA ARG A 65 -1.14 6.92 -13.20
C ARG A 65 0.19 7.59 -12.97
N GLN A 66 0.23 8.90 -13.03
CA GLN A 66 1.48 9.64 -12.91
C GLN A 66 1.53 10.56 -11.71
N ILE A 67 0.43 10.67 -10.98
CA ILE A 67 0.33 11.59 -9.85
C ILE A 67 -0.27 10.90 -8.64
N PHE A 68 0.45 10.99 -7.52
CA PHE A 68 -0.06 10.56 -6.23
C PHE A 68 -0.17 11.78 -5.32
N GLU A 69 -0.96 11.66 -4.27
CA GLU A 69 -1.14 12.72 -3.29
C GLU A 69 -0.93 12.16 -1.89
N VAL A 70 -0.14 12.84 -1.08
CA VAL A 70 0.01 12.50 0.33
C VAL A 70 -1.26 12.96 1.04
N VAL A 71 -2.02 12.03 1.60
CA VAL A 71 -3.34 12.31 2.15
C VAL A 71 -3.27 13.35 3.28
N ALA A 72 -2.28 13.25 4.15
CA ALA A 72 -2.19 14.13 5.30
C ALA A 72 -1.84 15.57 4.96
N THR A 73 -1.11 15.80 3.87
CA THR A 73 -0.60 17.14 3.56
C THR A 73 -1.15 17.72 2.26
N GLY A 74 -1.68 16.87 1.39
CA GLY A 74 -2.11 17.28 0.06
C GLY A 74 -0.95 17.46 -0.93
N GLU A 75 0.26 17.12 -0.53
CA GLU A 75 1.41 17.23 -1.44
C GLU A 75 1.24 16.30 -2.63
N LEU A 76 1.50 16.80 -3.83
CA LEU A 76 1.45 16.00 -5.04
C LEU A 76 2.82 15.43 -5.34
N LEU A 77 2.83 14.15 -5.73
CA LEU A 77 4.03 13.42 -6.05
C LEU A 77 3.96 12.99 -7.51
N LEU A 78 4.98 13.32 -8.28
CA LEU A 78 5.00 12.97 -9.71
C LEU A 78 5.82 11.71 -9.90
N VAL A 79 5.23 10.74 -10.58
CA VAL A 79 5.89 9.48 -10.88
C VAL A 79 7.00 9.72 -11.90
N GLN A 80 8.16 9.16 -11.65
CA GLN A 80 9.30 9.23 -12.57
C GLN A 80 9.35 7.95 -13.40
N SER A 81 9.51 8.10 -14.68
CA SER A 81 9.63 6.95 -15.58
C SER A 81 11.07 6.45 -15.67
#